data_59276fe40500faad6e34ebd936faf767
#
_entry.id   59276fe40500faad6e34ebd936faf767
#
_cell.length_a   1.000
_cell.length_b   1.000
_cell.length_c   1.000
_cell.angle_alpha   90.00
_cell.angle_beta   90.00
_cell.angle_gamma   90.00
#
_symmetry.space_group_name_H-M   'P 1'
#
loop_
_entity.id
_entity.type
_entity.pdbx_description
1 polymer ?
#
loop_
_entity_poly.entity_id
_entity_poly.type
_entity_poly.pdbx_seq_one_letter_code
_entity_poly.pdbx_strand_id
1 'polypeptide(L)'
;SFNVNVYDFDMNGKGKSSFLPAGKGKYSLSKWLIISPTFIQLKPFETKKVNVTVNIPSDDKGRKAAWSIIMIEQEAPRENLVNTTKDGNTVAFGIVPTFAFGVFAYQNPPNVLTNKVEFKEFNYIQTVVNKKLQLEVQNIGDGIAYCTSYIDLTNLDTGDQQRLKVKKFTIVPELIRDFSFVLPSDLQKGKYLAVGVLDYENSEEIQAARIEFEIN
;
A
#
# COMPACT_ATOMS: atom_id res chain seq x y z
N SER A 1 25.68 9.32 -1.47
CA SER A 1 25.63 8.09 -2.28
C SER A 1 24.37 7.31 -1.95
N PHE A 2 23.86 6.55 -2.92
CA PHE A 2 22.66 5.72 -2.78
C PHE A 2 22.89 4.38 -3.48
N ASN A 3 22.42 3.31 -2.84
CA ASN A 3 22.31 1.99 -3.44
C ASN A 3 20.86 1.77 -3.92
N VAL A 4 20.70 1.14 -5.07
CA VAL A 4 19.39 0.78 -5.61
C VAL A 4 19.26 -0.73 -5.57
N ASN A 5 18.45 -1.22 -4.64
CA ASN A 5 18.26 -2.64 -4.36
C ASN A 5 16.82 -3.05 -4.68
N VAL A 6 16.61 -4.33 -4.96
CA VAL A 6 15.27 -4.91 -5.15
C VAL A 6 14.97 -5.84 -3.99
N TYR A 7 13.78 -5.71 -3.45
CA TYR A 7 13.22 -6.61 -2.45
C TYR A 7 11.87 -7.12 -2.92
N ASP A 8 11.49 -8.30 -2.48
CA ASP A 8 10.09 -8.71 -2.53
C ASP A 8 9.35 -8.13 -1.34
N PHE A 9 8.04 -8.14 -1.38
CA PHE A 9 7.24 -7.74 -0.23
C PHE A 9 5.92 -8.51 -0.16
N ASP A 10 5.46 -8.70 1.06
CA ASP A 10 4.10 -9.11 1.37
C ASP A 10 3.34 -7.92 1.96
N MET A 11 2.03 -7.93 1.80
CA MET A 11 1.14 -6.90 2.32
C MET A 11 0.16 -7.54 3.30
N ASN A 12 -0.01 -6.95 4.47
CA ASN A 12 -1.03 -7.40 5.41
C ASN A 12 -2.39 -6.74 5.16
N GLY A 13 -3.43 -7.22 5.85
CA GLY A 13 -4.80 -6.71 5.70
C GLY A 13 -4.94 -5.20 5.94
N LYS A 14 -4.08 -4.57 6.72
CA LYS A 14 -4.08 -3.11 6.95
C LYS A 14 -3.26 -2.34 5.92
N GLY A 15 -2.70 -3.03 4.91
CA GLY A 15 -1.90 -2.43 3.85
C GLY A 15 -0.48 -2.08 4.24
N LYS A 16 0.02 -2.61 5.34
CA LYS A 16 1.42 -2.48 5.73
C LYS A 16 2.23 -3.53 5.00
N SER A 17 3.29 -3.10 4.34
CA SER A 17 4.23 -3.98 3.65
C SER A 17 5.29 -4.52 4.60
N SER A 18 5.68 -5.78 4.39
CA SER A 18 6.81 -6.45 5.00
C SER A 18 7.79 -6.85 3.91
N PHE A 19 9.05 -6.46 4.02
CA PHE A 19 10.04 -6.68 2.98
C PHE A 19 10.74 -8.03 3.16
N LEU A 20 10.99 -8.71 2.05
CA LEU A 20 11.63 -10.00 1.95
C LEU A 20 12.85 -9.90 1.02
N PRO A 21 13.88 -10.72 1.20
CA PRO A 21 14.97 -10.80 0.23
C PRO A 21 14.45 -11.12 -1.17
N ALA A 22 15.11 -10.57 -2.19
CA ALA A 22 14.75 -10.80 -3.59
C ALA A 22 14.61 -12.28 -3.93
N GLY A 23 13.53 -12.66 -4.59
CA GLY A 23 13.20 -14.02 -5.00
C GLY A 23 12.66 -14.92 -3.90
N LYS A 24 12.28 -14.38 -2.72
CA LYS A 24 11.68 -15.11 -1.61
C LYS A 24 10.16 -14.93 -1.49
N GLY A 25 9.60 -13.92 -2.13
CA GLY A 25 8.14 -13.73 -2.19
C GLY A 25 7.45 -14.77 -3.07
N LYS A 26 6.21 -15.15 -2.74
CA LYS A 26 5.37 -16.06 -3.52
C LYS A 26 5.16 -15.56 -4.96
N TYR A 27 5.02 -14.25 -5.11
CA TYR A 27 4.73 -13.54 -6.35
C TYR A 27 5.89 -12.60 -6.75
N SER A 28 7.13 -13.08 -6.60
CA SER A 28 8.33 -12.28 -6.79
C SER A 28 8.50 -11.80 -8.24
N LEU A 29 8.57 -10.48 -8.42
CA LEU A 29 8.98 -9.81 -9.66
C LEU A 29 10.50 -9.59 -9.71
N SER A 30 11.18 -9.66 -8.58
CA SER A 30 12.58 -9.23 -8.42
C SER A 30 13.55 -9.92 -9.37
N LYS A 31 13.31 -11.20 -9.68
CA LYS A 31 14.16 -11.97 -10.61
C LYS A 31 14.02 -11.54 -12.09
N TRP A 32 12.99 -10.77 -12.41
CA TRP A 32 12.72 -10.28 -13.76
C TRP A 32 13.17 -8.84 -13.95
N LEU A 33 13.57 -8.17 -12.85
CA LEU A 33 14.01 -6.78 -12.86
C LEU A 33 15.52 -6.68 -13.09
N ILE A 34 15.90 -5.86 -14.05
CA ILE A 34 17.29 -5.42 -14.26
C ILE A 34 17.32 -3.91 -14.01
N ILE A 35 18.16 -3.49 -13.07
CA ILE A 35 18.32 -2.10 -12.68
C ILE A 35 19.72 -1.61 -13.04
N SER A 36 19.80 -0.46 -13.67
CA SER A 36 21.08 0.14 -14.03
C SER A 36 21.00 1.68 -14.01
N PRO A 37 21.92 2.36 -13.30
CA PRO A 37 22.91 1.81 -12.39
C PRO A 37 22.31 1.40 -11.02
N THR A 38 22.98 0.51 -10.30
CA THR A 38 22.61 0.08 -8.93
C THR A 38 23.25 0.93 -7.84
N PHE A 39 24.20 1.78 -8.22
CA PHE A 39 24.85 2.73 -7.33
C PHE A 39 24.87 4.11 -7.98
N ILE A 40 24.46 5.13 -7.23
CA ILE A 40 24.42 6.53 -7.70
C ILE A 40 25.01 7.47 -6.67
N GLN A 41 25.75 8.45 -7.17
CA GLN A 41 26.19 9.61 -6.40
C GLN A 41 25.51 10.85 -6.94
N LEU A 42 24.91 11.65 -6.07
CA LEU A 42 24.24 12.89 -6.41
C LEU A 42 24.87 14.04 -5.66
N LYS A 43 25.14 15.13 -6.38
CA LYS A 43 25.42 16.44 -5.80
C LYS A 43 24.08 17.14 -5.45
N PRO A 44 24.09 18.18 -4.63
CA PRO A 44 22.91 19.00 -4.42
C PRO A 44 22.30 19.48 -5.75
N PHE A 45 20.98 19.30 -5.92
CA PHE A 45 20.22 19.67 -7.13
C PHE A 45 20.54 18.84 -8.40
N GLU A 46 21.36 17.79 -8.30
CA GLU A 46 21.65 16.90 -9.41
C GLU A 46 20.53 15.87 -9.60
N THR A 47 20.19 15.57 -10.85
CA THR A 47 19.24 14.53 -11.24
C THR A 47 19.95 13.41 -11.98
N LYS A 48 19.69 12.16 -11.63
CA LYS A 48 20.17 10.97 -12.36
C LYS A 48 19.03 10.05 -12.69
N LYS A 49 19.13 9.44 -13.86
CA LYS A 49 18.16 8.41 -14.31
C LYS A 49 18.67 7.04 -13.91
N VAL A 50 17.74 6.23 -13.39
CA VAL A 50 17.92 4.79 -13.17
C VAL A 50 16.98 4.07 -14.12
N ASN A 51 17.52 3.21 -14.97
CA ASN A 51 16.73 2.41 -15.90
C ASN A 51 16.29 1.13 -15.20
N VAL A 52 15.00 0.80 -15.37
CA VAL A 52 14.41 -0.43 -14.88
C VAL A 52 13.88 -1.19 -16.08
N THR A 53 14.42 -2.37 -16.33
CA THR A 53 13.97 -3.26 -17.39
C THR A 53 13.30 -4.48 -16.76
N VAL A 54 12.13 -4.84 -17.28
CA VAL A 54 11.38 -6.01 -16.83
C VAL A 54 11.47 -7.09 -17.92
N ASN A 55 12.11 -8.21 -17.62
CA ASN A 55 12.22 -9.37 -18.51
C ASN A 55 11.19 -10.43 -18.08
N ILE A 56 9.98 -10.32 -18.62
CA ILE A 56 8.89 -11.23 -18.29
C ILE A 56 9.18 -12.58 -18.96
N PRO A 57 9.18 -13.70 -18.21
CA PRO A 57 9.32 -15.04 -18.79
C PRO A 57 8.16 -15.36 -19.75
N SER A 58 8.45 -16.12 -20.79
CA SER A 58 7.43 -16.59 -21.73
C SER A 58 6.65 -17.82 -21.24
N ASP A 59 7.07 -18.41 -20.11
CA ASP A 59 6.42 -19.56 -19.48
C ASP A 59 5.20 -19.13 -18.64
N ASP A 60 4.57 -20.10 -17.95
CA ASP A 60 3.39 -19.88 -17.13
C ASP A 60 3.63 -18.91 -15.94
N LYS A 61 4.89 -18.70 -15.55
CA LYS A 61 5.23 -17.73 -14.49
C LYS A 61 4.97 -16.30 -14.96
N GLY A 62 5.34 -15.99 -16.21
CA GLY A 62 5.11 -14.67 -16.78
C GLY A 62 3.63 -14.33 -17.01
N ARG A 63 2.75 -15.32 -16.92
CA ARG A 63 1.29 -15.17 -17.04
C ARG A 63 0.60 -14.89 -15.71
N LYS A 64 1.34 -14.78 -14.61
CA LYS A 64 0.82 -14.49 -13.28
C LYS A 64 1.17 -13.09 -12.85
N ALA A 65 0.34 -12.50 -12.00
CA ALA A 65 0.67 -11.26 -11.34
C ALA A 65 1.95 -11.42 -10.50
N ALA A 66 2.82 -10.41 -10.53
CA ALA A 66 4.05 -10.41 -9.76
C ALA A 66 4.36 -8.99 -9.26
N TRP A 67 5.06 -8.90 -8.12
CA TRP A 67 5.41 -7.60 -7.55
C TRP A 67 6.70 -7.66 -6.75
N SER A 68 7.33 -6.49 -6.64
CA SER A 68 8.52 -6.24 -5.85
C SER A 68 8.62 -4.75 -5.53
N ILE A 69 9.57 -4.39 -4.69
CA ILE A 69 9.86 -2.99 -4.38
C ILE A 69 11.32 -2.70 -4.73
N ILE A 70 11.53 -1.55 -5.39
CA ILE A 70 12.84 -1.00 -5.68
C ILE A 70 13.14 0.01 -4.58
N MET A 71 14.16 -0.27 -3.77
CA MET A 71 14.58 0.58 -2.67
C MET A 71 15.79 1.40 -3.08
N ILE A 72 15.71 2.71 -2.90
CA ILE A 72 16.80 3.66 -3.09
C ILE A 72 17.26 4.04 -1.68
N GLU A 73 18.38 3.46 -1.25
CA GLU A 73 18.85 3.49 0.13
C GLU A 73 20.10 4.37 0.24
N GLN A 74 20.02 5.39 1.07
CA GLN A 74 21.17 6.25 1.34
C GLN A 74 22.26 5.45 2.06
N GLU A 75 23.47 5.51 1.53
CA GLU A 75 24.63 4.93 2.18
C GLU A 75 25.00 5.75 3.43
N ALA A 76 25.12 5.08 4.57
CA ALA A 76 25.54 5.75 5.79
C ALA A 76 26.96 6.34 5.62
N PRO A 77 27.19 7.61 5.97
CA PRO A 77 28.55 8.15 5.97
C PRO A 77 29.42 7.32 6.90
N ARG A 78 30.59 6.93 6.42
CA ARG A 78 31.61 6.35 7.29
C ARG A 78 32.23 7.51 8.09
N GLU A 79 31.70 7.78 9.26
CA GLU A 79 32.39 8.66 10.19
C GLU A 79 33.59 7.92 10.75
N ASN A 80 34.78 8.43 10.48
CA ASN A 80 35.94 8.07 11.24
C ASN A 80 35.78 8.67 12.65
N LEU A 81 35.24 7.90 13.57
CA LEU A 81 35.24 8.24 15.00
C LEU A 81 36.68 8.18 15.51
N VAL A 82 37.48 9.14 15.13
CA VAL A 82 38.79 9.38 15.76
C VAL A 82 38.61 10.43 16.82
N ASN A 83 38.06 10.05 17.95
CA ASN A 83 38.17 10.81 19.19
C ASN A 83 39.17 10.09 20.10
N THR A 84 40.44 10.29 19.87
CA THR A 84 41.48 10.03 20.86
C THR A 84 41.43 11.16 21.88
N THR A 85 40.66 11.02 22.91
CA THR A 85 40.86 11.85 24.13
C THR A 85 42.00 11.23 24.93
N LYS A 86 42.92 12.05 25.40
CA LYS A 86 44.10 11.68 26.23
C LYS A 86 43.74 11.10 27.60
N ASP A 87 42.47 11.08 27.96
CA ASP A 87 41.93 10.53 29.19
C ASP A 87 40.84 9.51 28.91
N GLY A 88 41.26 8.43 28.54
CA GLY A 88 40.84 7.02 28.46
C GLY A 88 39.40 6.57 28.63
N ASN A 89 38.30 7.34 28.61
CA ASN A 89 36.94 6.80 28.77
C ASN A 89 35.81 7.70 28.24
N THR A 90 35.82 8.06 26.95
CA THR A 90 34.59 8.66 26.39
C THR A 90 34.22 7.92 25.11
N VAL A 91 33.17 7.10 25.16
CA VAL A 91 32.53 6.49 24.00
C VAL A 91 31.48 7.49 23.49
N ALA A 92 31.77 8.17 22.39
CA ALA A 92 30.77 9.01 21.73
C ALA A 92 29.94 8.15 20.78
N PHE A 93 28.64 8.05 21.01
CA PHE A 93 27.69 7.44 20.09
C PHE A 93 27.08 8.55 19.22
N GLY A 94 27.35 8.52 17.93
CA GLY A 94 26.67 9.35 16.93
C GLY A 94 25.54 8.55 16.27
N ILE A 95 24.32 9.09 16.22
CA ILE A 95 23.24 8.54 15.40
C ILE A 95 23.25 9.31 14.09
N VAL A 96 23.55 8.62 12.98
CA VAL A 96 23.46 9.19 11.63
C VAL A 96 22.18 8.68 10.98
N PRO A 97 21.16 9.53 10.81
CA PRO A 97 19.94 9.12 10.13
C PRO A 97 20.23 8.88 8.64
N THR A 98 19.71 7.78 8.11
CA THR A 98 19.74 7.48 6.67
C THR A 98 18.31 7.42 6.14
N PHE A 99 18.15 7.75 4.85
CA PHE A 99 16.86 7.73 4.17
C PHE A 99 16.80 6.58 3.19
N ALA A 100 15.63 5.97 3.08
CA ALA A 100 15.31 4.99 2.07
C ALA A 100 13.97 5.34 1.40
N PHE A 101 13.92 5.26 0.07
CA PHE A 101 12.72 5.49 -0.72
C PHE A 101 12.36 4.22 -1.45
N GLY A 102 11.10 3.78 -1.33
CA GLY A 102 10.60 2.60 -2.00
C GLY A 102 9.70 2.95 -3.19
N VAL A 103 9.96 2.33 -4.34
CA VAL A 103 9.10 2.37 -5.53
C VAL A 103 8.52 1.00 -5.74
N PHE A 104 7.21 0.87 -5.57
CA PHE A 104 6.51 -0.39 -5.81
C PHE A 104 6.43 -0.68 -7.30
N ALA A 105 6.85 -1.88 -7.68
CA ALA A 105 6.77 -2.39 -9.04
C ALA A 105 5.75 -3.53 -9.10
N TYR A 106 4.76 -3.39 -9.97
CA TYR A 106 3.70 -4.37 -10.18
C TYR A 106 3.69 -4.79 -11.65
N GLN A 107 3.56 -6.08 -11.88
CA GLN A 107 3.31 -6.64 -13.20
C GLN A 107 1.95 -7.35 -13.17
N ASN A 108 1.05 -6.88 -14.02
CA ASN A 108 -0.24 -7.48 -14.27
C ASN A 108 -0.23 -7.99 -15.71
N PRO A 109 -0.30 -9.31 -15.96
CA PRO A 109 -0.28 -9.81 -17.33
C PRO A 109 -1.52 -9.33 -18.09
N PRO A 110 -1.41 -9.08 -19.42
CA PRO A 110 -2.55 -8.59 -20.23
C PRO A 110 -3.72 -9.57 -20.30
N ASN A 111 -3.47 -10.84 -19.98
CA ASN A 111 -4.46 -11.91 -19.98
C ASN A 111 -4.82 -12.37 -18.58
N VAL A 112 -4.82 -11.46 -17.59
CA VAL A 112 -5.40 -11.73 -16.28
C VAL A 112 -6.87 -12.09 -16.51
N LEU A 113 -7.21 -13.33 -16.20
CA LEU A 113 -8.51 -13.90 -16.53
C LEU A 113 -9.62 -13.37 -15.62
N THR A 114 -9.25 -12.93 -14.40
CA THR A 114 -10.24 -12.50 -13.41
C THR A 114 -9.69 -11.31 -12.62
N ASN A 115 -10.21 -10.12 -12.90
CA ASN A 115 -10.04 -8.96 -12.03
C ASN A 115 -11.32 -8.84 -11.18
N LYS A 116 -11.28 -9.35 -9.93
CA LYS A 116 -12.45 -9.38 -9.07
C LYS A 116 -12.11 -9.13 -7.61
N VAL A 117 -12.75 -8.12 -7.05
CA VAL A 117 -12.67 -7.77 -5.62
C VAL A 117 -14.08 -7.74 -5.06
N GLU A 118 -14.30 -8.28 -3.88
CA GLU A 118 -15.62 -8.32 -3.25
C GLU A 118 -15.58 -7.81 -1.81
N PHE A 119 -16.73 -7.29 -1.35
CA PHE A 119 -16.95 -7.03 0.07
C PHE A 119 -17.11 -8.35 0.83
N LYS A 120 -16.39 -8.47 1.94
CA LYS A 120 -16.57 -9.56 2.92
C LYS A 120 -17.41 -9.10 4.09
N GLU A 121 -17.10 -7.92 4.61
CA GLU A 121 -17.79 -7.34 5.76
C GLU A 121 -17.96 -5.84 5.60
N PHE A 122 -19.06 -5.32 6.13
CA PHE A 122 -19.34 -3.92 6.27
C PHE A 122 -20.07 -3.67 7.58
N ASN A 123 -19.37 -3.05 8.55
CA ASN A 123 -19.84 -2.92 9.93
C ASN A 123 -19.78 -1.46 10.40
N TYR A 124 -20.76 -1.06 11.21
CA TYR A 124 -20.69 0.16 12.01
C TYR A 124 -20.11 -0.17 13.39
N ILE A 125 -19.09 0.60 13.79
CA ILE A 125 -18.43 0.44 15.08
C ILE A 125 -18.45 1.78 15.81
N GLN A 126 -19.03 1.76 17.00
CA GLN A 126 -19.03 2.90 17.92
C GLN A 126 -18.17 2.57 19.14
N THR A 127 -17.23 3.47 19.44
CA THR A 127 -16.41 3.43 20.64
C THR A 127 -16.63 4.72 21.44
N VAL A 128 -16.08 4.79 22.63
CA VAL A 128 -16.13 6.01 23.46
C VAL A 128 -15.47 7.21 22.74
N VAL A 129 -14.46 6.94 21.89
CA VAL A 129 -13.63 7.98 21.28
C VAL A 129 -14.11 8.36 19.88
N ASN A 130 -14.58 7.38 19.11
CA ASN A 130 -14.99 7.63 17.71
C ASN A 130 -16.05 6.65 17.22
N LYS A 131 -16.71 7.07 16.13
CA LYS A 131 -17.64 6.26 15.35
C LYS A 131 -17.00 6.03 13.98
N LYS A 132 -17.05 4.79 13.48
CA LYS A 132 -16.46 4.45 12.18
C LYS A 132 -17.27 3.37 11.46
N LEU A 133 -17.17 3.39 10.14
CA LEU A 133 -17.60 2.32 9.28
C LEU A 133 -16.36 1.50 8.90
N GLN A 134 -16.38 0.21 9.19
CA GLN A 134 -15.29 -0.71 8.91
C GLN A 134 -15.67 -1.64 7.78
N LEU A 135 -14.77 -1.75 6.81
CA LEU A 135 -14.95 -2.57 5.63
C LEU A 135 -13.83 -3.60 5.55
N GLU A 136 -14.23 -4.80 5.15
CA GLU A 136 -13.30 -5.84 4.75
C GLU A 136 -13.59 -6.22 3.30
N VAL A 137 -12.55 -6.20 2.45
CA VAL A 137 -12.63 -6.54 1.04
C VAL A 137 -11.57 -7.56 0.69
N GLN A 138 -11.88 -8.48 -0.22
CA GLN A 138 -10.96 -9.53 -0.65
C GLN A 138 -10.75 -9.46 -2.16
N ASN A 139 -9.51 -9.58 -2.59
CA ASN A 139 -9.21 -9.86 -3.99
C ASN A 139 -9.32 -11.39 -4.22
N ILE A 140 -10.36 -11.77 -4.93
CA ILE A 140 -10.63 -13.16 -5.33
C ILE A 140 -10.23 -13.43 -6.77
N GLY A 141 -9.62 -12.46 -7.44
CA GLY A 141 -9.09 -12.56 -8.80
C GLY A 141 -7.62 -12.97 -8.84
N ASP A 142 -7.12 -13.13 -10.07
CA ASP A 142 -5.73 -13.53 -10.36
C ASP A 142 -4.80 -12.33 -10.53
N GLY A 143 -5.38 -11.13 -10.71
CA GLY A 143 -4.66 -9.89 -10.97
C GLY A 143 -4.55 -9.00 -9.75
N ILE A 144 -3.63 -8.03 -9.85
CA ILE A 144 -3.52 -6.94 -8.90
C ILE A 144 -4.62 -5.93 -9.21
N ALA A 145 -5.46 -5.63 -8.24
CA ALA A 145 -6.55 -4.66 -8.38
C ALA A 145 -6.16 -3.30 -7.79
N TYR A 146 -6.44 -2.23 -8.56
CA TYR A 146 -6.30 -0.85 -8.13
C TYR A 146 -7.68 -0.35 -7.73
N CYS A 147 -7.87 -0.15 -6.43
CA CYS A 147 -9.19 0.11 -5.87
C CYS A 147 -9.37 1.56 -5.47
N THR A 148 -10.55 2.08 -5.76
CA THR A 148 -11.08 3.33 -5.20
C THR A 148 -12.32 2.99 -4.39
N SER A 149 -12.34 3.34 -3.10
CA SER A 149 -13.50 3.11 -2.23
C SER A 149 -13.94 4.40 -1.57
N TYR A 150 -15.23 4.57 -1.48
CA TYR A 150 -15.89 5.66 -0.78
C TYR A 150 -17.20 5.19 -0.15
N ILE A 151 -17.74 6.00 0.75
CA ILE A 151 -19.05 5.75 1.35
C ILE A 151 -19.93 6.97 1.10
N ASP A 152 -21.11 6.72 0.57
CA ASP A 152 -22.21 7.68 0.54
C ASP A 152 -23.09 7.44 1.77
N LEU A 153 -23.18 8.45 2.62
CA LEU A 153 -23.91 8.43 3.88
C LEU A 153 -25.17 9.28 3.72
N THR A 154 -26.32 8.69 4.04
CA THR A 154 -27.63 9.36 4.00
C THR A 154 -28.26 9.33 5.39
N ASN A 155 -28.64 10.49 5.91
CA ASN A 155 -29.51 10.57 7.08
C ASN A 155 -30.95 10.26 6.65
N LEU A 156 -31.54 9.20 7.18
CA LEU A 156 -32.88 8.74 6.78
C LEU A 156 -34.01 9.60 7.36
N ASP A 157 -33.72 10.37 8.40
CA ASP A 157 -34.72 11.25 9.03
C ASP A 157 -34.80 12.60 8.32
N THR A 158 -33.69 13.14 7.80
CA THR A 158 -33.66 14.46 7.14
C THR A 158 -33.49 14.36 5.63
N GLY A 159 -32.98 13.26 5.10
CA GLY A 159 -32.63 13.11 3.68
C GLY A 159 -31.27 13.68 3.28
N ASP A 160 -30.52 14.23 4.24
CA ASP A 160 -29.19 14.81 3.96
C ASP A 160 -28.21 13.73 3.52
N GLN A 161 -27.44 14.06 2.50
CA GLN A 161 -26.44 13.13 1.94
C GLN A 161 -25.05 13.74 1.95
N GLN A 162 -24.05 12.91 2.26
CA GLN A 162 -22.65 13.29 2.17
C GLN A 162 -21.78 12.12 1.77
N ARG A 163 -20.70 12.41 1.02
CA ARG A 163 -19.67 11.43 0.70
C ARG A 163 -18.49 11.53 1.65
N LEU A 164 -18.11 10.40 2.26
CA LEU A 164 -16.91 10.34 3.09
C LEU A 164 -15.66 10.36 2.21
N LYS A 165 -14.50 10.68 2.85
CA LYS A 165 -13.21 10.80 2.16
C LYS A 165 -12.89 9.53 1.36
N VAL A 166 -12.65 9.71 0.06
CA VAL A 166 -12.27 8.62 -0.85
C VAL A 166 -10.93 8.00 -0.44
N LYS A 167 -10.83 6.68 -0.49
CA LYS A 167 -9.62 5.91 -0.26
C LYS A 167 -9.19 5.21 -1.54
N LYS A 168 -7.90 5.33 -1.88
CA LYS A 168 -7.28 4.59 -2.98
C LYS A 168 -6.26 3.62 -2.41
N PHE A 169 -6.26 2.40 -2.90
CA PHE A 169 -5.35 1.35 -2.44
C PHE A 169 -5.18 0.25 -3.49
N THR A 170 -4.06 -0.44 -3.40
CA THR A 170 -3.81 -1.65 -4.20
C THR A 170 -4.11 -2.87 -3.36
N ILE A 171 -4.69 -3.89 -3.99
CA ILE A 171 -4.95 -5.18 -3.36
C ILE A 171 -4.43 -6.30 -4.27
N VAL A 172 -3.45 -7.03 -3.78
CA VAL A 172 -2.83 -8.15 -4.49
C VAL A 172 -3.73 -9.40 -4.38
N PRO A 173 -3.57 -10.39 -5.30
CA PRO A 173 -4.32 -11.64 -5.23
C PRO A 173 -4.31 -12.28 -3.84
N GLU A 174 -5.44 -12.88 -3.46
CA GLU A 174 -5.68 -13.58 -2.18
C GLU A 174 -5.72 -12.67 -0.94
N LEU A 175 -5.33 -11.40 -1.05
CA LEU A 175 -5.29 -10.49 0.09
C LEU A 175 -6.69 -10.09 0.53
N ILE A 176 -6.89 -10.08 1.84
CA ILE A 176 -8.03 -9.44 2.50
C ILE A 176 -7.56 -8.12 3.09
N ARG A 177 -8.24 -7.02 2.72
CA ARG A 177 -7.95 -5.66 3.21
C ARG A 177 -9.01 -5.23 4.21
N ASP A 178 -8.55 -4.80 5.38
CA ASP A 178 -9.35 -4.18 6.44
C ASP A 178 -9.02 -2.68 6.52
N PHE A 179 -10.03 -1.84 6.37
CA PHE A 179 -9.89 -0.41 6.50
C PHE A 179 -11.18 0.23 7.00
N SER A 180 -11.08 1.45 7.52
CA SER A 180 -12.22 2.13 8.10
C SER A 180 -12.34 3.57 7.63
N PHE A 181 -13.58 4.06 7.62
CA PHE A 181 -13.94 5.46 7.45
C PHE A 181 -14.41 6.01 8.80
N VAL A 182 -13.69 6.97 9.33
CA VAL A 182 -14.11 7.68 10.55
C VAL A 182 -15.26 8.59 10.18
N LEU A 183 -16.35 8.49 10.92
CA LEU A 183 -17.51 9.37 10.73
C LEU A 183 -17.22 10.77 11.30
N PRO A 184 -17.75 11.82 10.68
CA PRO A 184 -17.68 13.18 11.23
C PRO A 184 -18.23 13.23 12.66
N SER A 185 -17.59 14.01 13.51
CA SER A 185 -17.98 14.12 14.93
C SER A 185 -19.25 14.93 15.14
N ASP A 186 -19.63 15.74 14.15
CA ASP A 186 -20.77 16.64 14.11
C ASP A 186 -22.03 16.03 13.48
N LEU A 187 -22.00 14.71 13.19
CA LEU A 187 -23.19 14.02 12.70
C LEU A 187 -24.32 14.12 13.71
N GLN A 188 -25.49 14.53 13.23
CA GLN A 188 -26.71 14.60 14.01
C GLN A 188 -27.13 13.20 14.48
N LYS A 189 -27.87 13.15 15.60
CA LYS A 189 -28.53 11.92 16.03
C LYS A 189 -29.58 11.52 14.99
N GLY A 190 -29.81 10.21 14.85
CA GLY A 190 -30.79 9.70 13.90
C GLY A 190 -30.36 8.42 13.21
N LYS A 191 -31.19 7.99 12.28
CA LYS A 191 -30.95 6.78 11.48
C LYS A 191 -30.19 7.11 10.20
N TYR A 192 -29.23 6.30 9.87
CA TYR A 192 -28.34 6.47 8.71
C TYR A 192 -28.31 5.23 7.83
N LEU A 193 -28.30 5.47 6.52
CA LEU A 193 -27.92 4.47 5.51
C LEU A 193 -26.52 4.81 5.01
N ALA A 194 -25.60 3.87 5.09
CA ALA A 194 -24.32 3.96 4.44
C ALA A 194 -24.25 2.99 3.26
N VAL A 195 -23.84 3.50 2.11
CA VAL A 195 -23.57 2.71 0.91
C VAL A 195 -22.06 2.78 0.63
N GLY A 196 -21.37 1.69 0.90
CA GLY A 196 -19.96 1.54 0.55
C GLY A 196 -19.83 1.13 -0.91
N VAL A 197 -19.03 1.88 -1.67
CA VAL A 197 -18.74 1.60 -3.08
C VAL A 197 -17.28 1.22 -3.21
N LEU A 198 -17.03 0.21 -4.03
CA LEU A 198 -15.70 -0.29 -4.36
C LEU A 198 -15.58 -0.40 -5.88
N ASP A 199 -14.85 0.54 -6.46
CA ASP A 199 -14.42 0.53 -7.84
C ASP A 199 -12.99 -0.05 -7.89
N TYR A 200 -12.79 -1.11 -8.66
CA TYR A 200 -11.51 -1.80 -8.81
C TYR A 200 -11.02 -1.84 -10.27
N GLU A 201 -11.41 -0.80 -11.03
CA GLU A 201 -11.05 -0.60 -12.43
C GLU A 201 -11.49 -1.77 -13.34
N ASN A 202 -12.57 -2.45 -12.96
CA ASN A 202 -13.25 -3.40 -13.83
C ASN A 202 -14.29 -2.63 -14.65
N SER A 203 -14.21 -2.72 -15.99
CA SER A 203 -15.13 -1.98 -16.87
C SER A 203 -16.59 -2.44 -16.79
N GLU A 204 -16.84 -3.61 -16.22
CA GLU A 204 -18.16 -4.24 -16.22
C GLU A 204 -18.85 -4.20 -14.84
N GLU A 205 -18.09 -4.13 -13.74
CA GLU A 205 -18.64 -4.26 -12.39
C GLU A 205 -18.08 -3.23 -11.41
N ILE A 206 -18.96 -2.65 -10.63
CA ILE A 206 -18.65 -1.92 -9.38
C ILE A 206 -19.32 -2.68 -8.26
N GLN A 207 -18.59 -2.95 -7.19
CA GLN A 207 -19.16 -3.57 -6.00
C GLN A 207 -19.75 -2.51 -5.07
N ALA A 208 -20.92 -2.83 -4.50
CA ALA A 208 -21.55 -1.99 -3.49
C ALA A 208 -22.10 -2.83 -2.34
N ALA A 209 -21.94 -2.32 -1.12
CA ALA A 209 -22.54 -2.90 0.08
C ALA A 209 -23.25 -1.81 0.87
N ARG A 210 -24.29 -2.15 1.61
CA ARG A 210 -25.06 -1.21 2.41
C ARG A 210 -25.24 -1.68 3.85
N ILE A 211 -25.31 -0.73 4.76
CA ILE A 211 -25.64 -0.95 6.17
C ILE A 211 -26.50 0.21 6.69
N GLU A 212 -27.46 -0.11 7.52
CA GLU A 212 -28.22 0.87 8.30
C GLU A 212 -27.73 0.84 9.75
N PHE A 213 -27.62 2.00 10.37
CA PHE A 213 -27.21 2.15 11.77
C PHE A 213 -27.83 3.42 12.37
N GLU A 214 -27.75 3.53 13.71
CA GLU A 214 -28.30 4.65 14.45
C GLU A 214 -27.21 5.36 15.25
N ILE A 215 -27.27 6.67 15.24
CA ILE A 215 -26.42 7.55 16.06
C ILE A 215 -27.28 8.10 17.20
N ASN A 216 -26.93 7.70 18.42
CA ASN A 216 -27.60 8.11 19.66
C ASN A 216 -26.94 9.34 20.32
#